data_6905de032107c68895089c23df874136
#
_entry.id   6905de032107c68895089c23df874136
#
_cell.length_a   1.000
_cell.length_b   1.000
_cell.length_c   1.000
_cell.angle_alpha   90.00
_cell.angle_beta   90.00
_cell.angle_gamma   90.00
#
_symmetry.space_group_name_H-M   'P 1'
#
loop_
_entity.id
_entity.type
_entity.pdbx_description
1 polymer ?
#
loop_
_entity_poly.entity_id
_entity_poly.type
_entity_poly.pdbx_seq_one_letter_code
_entity_poly.pdbx_strand_id
1 'polypeptide(L)'
;MNQELRFGEAIGSVRCFGALLVLLLSACAPVALRGSAPSARISPPYPYSRALAPISWDFATLLEQRKAHGSDLWPCAWAADDALYCAWGDGGGFDGDDDHIGRVSLGFARIEGTPSQTDPGTVHGKNVWGEPPYADVQATFGGKVGNVVALNGVLYATGGFWTADNTDQPTHKSGRGPFNSLAWSTDSARTWHMAPWSSQLPLGSFIDRGRDSSSEQPDYLYLYYQRADDDRHLYLQRLHSGQLIADPANGGKFEYFTGTSWLFHTPRWSTDEKQAVPVFFDRNHVEGASAVYDAPLNRYLLTTGHYASGNDDDSSAGQVGIFEAANPWGPWSTVGYYENWGNLRAETAGDYLSLRIPSKWISADGKTVWAVFSGLKSFDSFNLVRGSLGANR
;
A
#
# COMPACT_ATOMS: atom_id res chain seq x y z
N MET A 1 58.87 -5.66 -25.35
CA MET A 1 59.33 -4.77 -26.44
C MET A 1 58.60 -3.48 -26.19
N ASN A 2 59.07 -2.70 -25.31
CA ASN A 2 59.95 -1.50 -25.30
C ASN A 2 59.59 -0.47 -26.38
N GLN A 3 59.18 0.72 -25.92
CA GLN A 3 59.81 2.04 -26.10
C GLN A 3 58.80 3.09 -25.59
N GLU A 4 59.05 3.71 -24.54
CA GLU A 4 59.76 4.93 -24.09
C GLU A 4 60.20 5.90 -25.19
N LEU A 5 59.99 7.18 -24.91
CA LEU A 5 60.82 8.38 -25.11
C LEU A 5 59.95 9.63 -25.20
N ARG A 6 60.19 10.75 -24.69
CA ARG A 6 61.12 11.53 -23.84
C ARG A 6 60.79 13.02 -24.03
N PHE A 7 60.77 13.74 -22.96
CA PHE A 7 61.18 15.13 -22.67
C PHE A 7 61.51 16.13 -23.79
N GLY A 8 61.11 17.38 -23.53
CA GLY A 8 61.64 18.56 -24.14
C GLY A 8 61.29 19.83 -23.39
N GLU A 9 62.18 20.24 -22.47
CA GLU A 9 62.22 21.57 -21.85
C GLU A 9 62.66 22.64 -22.82
N ALA A 10 62.19 23.88 -22.69
CA ALA A 10 62.91 25.07 -23.15
C ALA A 10 62.56 26.29 -22.28
N ILE A 11 63.60 26.82 -21.71
CA ILE A 11 63.78 27.96 -20.85
C ILE A 11 63.88 29.27 -21.68
N GLY A 12 63.46 30.38 -21.12
CA GLY A 12 63.88 31.70 -21.50
C GLY A 12 62.77 32.75 -21.55
N SER A 13 62.79 33.81 -20.95
CA SER A 13 63.60 34.79 -20.30
C SER A 13 62.76 35.96 -19.79
N VAL A 14 63.16 36.51 -18.70
CA VAL A 14 62.64 37.67 -17.95
C VAL A 14 62.59 38.94 -18.80
N ARG A 15 61.53 39.76 -18.66
CA ARG A 15 61.63 41.24 -18.68
C ARG A 15 60.57 41.85 -17.76
N CYS A 16 61.03 42.58 -16.76
CA CYS A 16 60.26 43.49 -15.92
C CYS A 16 59.78 44.71 -16.73
N PHE A 17 58.54 45.17 -16.49
CA PHE A 17 58.21 46.59 -16.48
C PHE A 17 56.91 46.91 -15.70
N GLY A 18 57.08 47.76 -14.74
CA GLY A 18 56.18 48.85 -14.47
C GLY A 18 54.88 48.59 -13.73
N ALA A 19 54.87 48.95 -12.46
CA ALA A 19 53.69 49.07 -11.61
C ALA A 19 52.64 50.04 -12.13
N LEU A 20 51.37 49.67 -12.09
CA LEU A 20 50.23 50.59 -11.96
C LEU A 20 49.21 49.94 -11.06
N LEU A 21 49.18 50.40 -9.80
CA LEU A 21 48.23 50.01 -8.77
C LEU A 21 46.87 50.66 -9.06
N VAL A 22 45.94 49.91 -9.64
CA VAL A 22 44.53 50.34 -9.71
C VAL A 22 43.78 49.57 -8.61
N LEU A 23 43.44 50.30 -7.56
CA LEU A 23 42.55 49.82 -6.49
C LEU A 23 41.13 49.74 -7.08
N LEU A 24 40.73 48.52 -7.49
CA LEU A 24 39.31 48.17 -7.72
C LEU A 24 38.72 47.76 -6.40
N LEU A 25 37.96 48.70 -5.81
CA LEU A 25 37.01 48.40 -4.72
C LEU A 25 35.92 47.45 -5.29
N SER A 26 36.10 46.15 -5.14
CA SER A 26 35.04 45.18 -5.37
C SER A 26 33.97 45.35 -4.26
N ALA A 27 32.87 45.99 -4.55
CA ALA A 27 31.70 45.98 -3.74
C ALA A 27 31.19 44.50 -3.71
N CYS A 28 31.44 43.82 -2.61
CA CYS A 28 30.74 42.55 -2.29
C CYS A 28 29.28 42.91 -2.04
N ALA A 29 28.44 42.75 -3.05
CA ALA A 29 27.02 42.65 -2.84
C ALA A 29 26.74 41.42 -1.96
N PRO A 30 25.94 41.54 -0.89
CA PRO A 30 25.55 40.37 -0.14
C PRO A 30 24.74 39.46 -1.06
N VAL A 31 25.24 38.21 -1.28
CA VAL A 31 24.44 37.14 -1.87
C VAL A 31 23.31 36.91 -0.89
N ALA A 32 22.15 37.43 -1.20
CA ALA A 32 20.93 37.07 -0.53
C ALA A 32 20.74 35.56 -0.73
N LEU A 33 20.98 34.80 0.31
CA LEU A 33 20.52 33.42 0.41
C LEU A 33 18.99 33.51 0.16
N ARG A 34 18.59 33.13 -1.05
CA ARG A 34 17.18 32.88 -1.33
C ARG A 34 16.82 31.73 -0.38
N GLY A 35 16.18 32.07 0.74
CA GLY A 35 15.48 31.10 1.54
C GLY A 35 14.56 30.35 0.59
N SER A 36 14.73 29.05 0.48
CA SER A 36 13.74 28.20 -0.19
C SER A 36 12.39 28.58 0.38
N ALA A 37 11.46 28.95 -0.51
CA ALA A 37 10.08 29.18 -0.10
C ALA A 37 9.66 27.92 0.70
N PRO A 38 8.96 28.07 1.84
CA PRO A 38 8.45 26.94 2.56
C PRO A 38 7.63 26.11 1.56
N SER A 39 7.93 24.82 1.44
CA SER A 39 7.15 23.91 0.61
C SER A 39 5.69 24.08 1.02
N ALA A 40 4.82 24.32 0.05
CA ALA A 40 3.40 24.49 0.34
C ALA A 40 2.96 23.22 1.08
N ARG A 41 2.50 23.37 2.33
CA ARG A 41 2.01 22.25 3.12
C ARG A 41 0.89 21.58 2.35
N ILE A 42 0.99 20.27 2.15
CA ILE A 42 -0.04 19.50 1.51
C ILE A 42 -1.31 19.59 2.38
N SER A 43 -2.42 19.98 1.79
CA SER A 43 -3.69 20.08 2.51
C SER A 43 -4.51 18.82 2.27
N PRO A 44 -5.17 18.26 3.29
CA PRO A 44 -6.03 17.10 3.12
C PRO A 44 -7.18 17.41 2.15
N PRO A 45 -7.66 16.40 1.41
CA PRO A 45 -8.74 16.58 0.43
C PRO A 45 -10.12 16.83 1.06
N TYR A 46 -10.30 16.41 2.31
CA TYR A 46 -11.57 16.54 3.04
C TYR A 46 -11.39 17.28 4.36
N PRO A 47 -12.45 17.90 4.90
CA PRO A 47 -12.44 18.44 6.26
C PRO A 47 -12.08 17.37 7.29
N TYR A 48 -11.44 17.79 8.38
CA TYR A 48 -11.18 16.88 9.48
C TYR A 48 -12.47 16.32 10.08
N SER A 49 -12.41 15.06 10.49
CA SER A 49 -13.54 14.35 11.07
C SER A 49 -14.06 15.06 12.32
N ARG A 50 -15.38 15.10 12.44
CA ARG A 50 -16.05 15.50 13.68
C ARG A 50 -16.38 14.30 14.57
N ALA A 51 -16.33 13.08 14.02
CA ALA A 51 -16.60 11.85 14.75
C ALA A 51 -15.36 11.28 15.42
N LEU A 52 -14.23 11.30 14.74
CA LEU A 52 -12.98 10.72 15.20
C LEU A 52 -11.89 11.80 15.32
N ALA A 53 -11.18 11.79 16.44
CA ALA A 53 -9.94 12.54 16.60
C ALA A 53 -8.81 11.89 15.77
N PRO A 54 -7.75 12.62 15.44
CA PRO A 54 -6.55 12.05 14.82
C PRO A 54 -6.02 10.86 15.63
N ILE A 55 -5.56 9.83 14.93
CA ILE A 55 -5.00 8.64 15.56
C ILE A 55 -3.69 9.03 16.26
N SER A 56 -3.59 8.68 17.53
CA SER A 56 -2.33 8.76 18.28
C SER A 56 -1.53 7.47 18.07
N TRP A 57 -0.43 7.55 17.34
CA TRP A 57 0.43 6.43 17.01
C TRP A 57 1.55 6.25 18.04
N ASP A 58 1.77 5.01 18.46
CA ASP A 58 2.86 4.64 19.38
C ASP A 58 4.02 4.00 18.60
N PHE A 59 4.92 4.84 18.11
CA PHE A 59 6.10 4.39 17.37
C PHE A 59 7.22 3.82 18.26
N ALA A 60 7.09 3.87 19.58
CA ALA A 60 8.13 3.39 20.47
C ALA A 60 8.37 1.88 20.36
N THR A 61 7.33 1.11 20.00
CA THR A 61 7.38 -0.34 19.88
C THR A 61 7.77 -0.84 18.49
N LEU A 62 7.93 0.05 17.52
CA LEU A 62 8.13 -0.30 16.13
C LEU A 62 9.33 -1.22 15.88
N LEU A 63 10.49 -0.89 16.48
CA LEU A 63 11.73 -1.64 16.28
C LEU A 63 11.66 -3.08 16.81
N GLU A 64 10.93 -3.26 17.91
CA GLU A 64 10.83 -4.56 18.58
C GLU A 64 9.87 -5.51 17.84
N GLN A 65 8.98 -4.95 17.02
CA GLN A 65 7.93 -5.70 16.35
C GLN A 65 8.23 -6.03 14.87
N ARG A 66 9.33 -5.56 14.33
CA ARG A 66 9.73 -5.87 12.96
C ARG A 66 9.97 -7.36 12.75
N LYS A 67 9.33 -7.91 11.71
CA LYS A 67 9.44 -9.31 11.32
C LYS A 67 9.53 -9.42 9.79
N ALA A 68 9.88 -10.58 9.27
CA ALA A 68 9.90 -10.86 7.84
C ALA A 68 10.66 -9.80 7.03
N HIS A 69 11.92 -9.57 7.41
CA HIS A 69 12.81 -8.59 6.77
C HIS A 69 12.93 -8.84 5.26
N GLY A 70 12.97 -7.75 4.49
CA GLY A 70 13.06 -7.77 3.03
C GLY A 70 11.73 -8.00 2.31
N SER A 71 10.62 -8.14 3.04
CA SER A 71 9.31 -8.41 2.46
C SER A 71 8.36 -7.21 2.61
N ASP A 72 7.55 -6.95 1.59
CA ASP A 72 6.73 -5.75 1.49
C ASP A 72 5.22 -6.03 1.26
N LEU A 73 4.43 -4.97 1.13
CA LEU A 73 3.00 -4.89 0.81
C LEU A 73 2.03 -5.32 1.92
N TRP A 74 2.10 -6.51 2.42
CA TRP A 74 1.33 -7.08 3.54
C TRP A 74 -0.19 -6.87 3.53
N PRO A 75 -0.93 -7.09 2.43
CA PRO A 75 -2.39 -7.19 2.50
C PRO A 75 -2.80 -8.43 3.28
N CYS A 76 -3.74 -8.26 4.21
CA CYS A 76 -4.16 -9.30 5.13
C CYS A 76 -5.67 -9.53 5.11
N ALA A 77 -6.09 -10.77 5.31
CA ALA A 77 -7.46 -11.19 5.50
C ALA A 77 -7.62 -11.97 6.82
N TRP A 78 -8.64 -11.66 7.59
CA TRP A 78 -9.00 -12.41 8.79
C TRP A 78 -9.87 -13.60 8.42
N ALA A 79 -9.30 -14.80 8.48
CA ALA A 79 -9.93 -16.03 8.02
C ALA A 79 -10.79 -16.72 9.11
N ALA A 80 -11.57 -17.70 8.68
CA ALA A 80 -12.47 -18.47 9.53
C ALA A 80 -11.78 -19.21 10.69
N ASP A 81 -10.52 -19.61 10.51
CA ASP A 81 -9.69 -20.28 11.51
C ASP A 81 -9.04 -19.34 12.54
N ASP A 82 -9.49 -18.07 12.56
CA ASP A 82 -8.98 -17.01 13.41
C ASP A 82 -7.53 -16.56 13.12
N ALA A 83 -6.90 -17.00 12.04
CA ALA A 83 -5.62 -16.47 11.60
C ALA A 83 -5.79 -15.29 10.64
N LEU A 84 -4.75 -14.45 10.52
CA LEU A 84 -4.60 -13.60 9.36
C LEU A 84 -3.84 -14.38 8.29
N TYR A 85 -4.31 -14.28 7.04
CA TYR A 85 -3.55 -14.68 5.87
C TYR A 85 -3.11 -13.43 5.15
N CYS A 86 -1.80 -13.19 5.14
CA CYS A 86 -1.22 -12.00 4.55
C CYS A 86 -0.34 -12.40 3.37
N ALA A 87 -0.44 -11.65 2.28
CA ALA A 87 0.50 -11.80 1.19
C ALA A 87 1.67 -10.83 1.37
N TRP A 88 2.82 -11.18 0.80
CA TRP A 88 3.96 -10.27 0.69
C TRP A 88 4.53 -10.27 -0.72
N GLY A 89 5.25 -9.19 -1.06
CA GLY A 89 6.07 -9.08 -2.25
C GLY A 89 7.55 -8.99 -1.90
N ASP A 90 8.38 -9.36 -2.85
CA ASP A 90 9.82 -9.10 -2.90
C ASP A 90 10.67 -9.50 -1.70
N GLY A 91 10.37 -10.57 -1.02
CA GLY A 91 11.15 -11.05 0.11
C GLY A 91 10.94 -12.52 0.41
N GLY A 92 11.55 -13.00 1.49
CA GLY A 92 11.45 -14.39 1.93
C GLY A 92 10.32 -14.66 2.92
N GLY A 93 9.52 -13.66 3.30
CA GLY A 93 8.48 -13.81 4.30
C GLY A 93 9.04 -14.04 5.70
N PHE A 94 8.29 -14.78 6.54
CA PHE A 94 8.64 -15.03 7.94
C PHE A 94 9.71 -16.10 8.13
N ASP A 95 9.81 -17.05 7.22
CA ASP A 95 10.75 -18.17 7.31
C ASP A 95 11.95 -17.99 6.37
N GLY A 96 11.97 -16.93 5.59
CA GLY A 96 13.05 -16.58 4.70
C GLY A 96 14.01 -15.56 5.30
N ASP A 97 15.07 -15.32 4.59
CA ASP A 97 16.07 -14.33 4.90
C ASP A 97 15.78 -13.05 4.11
N ASP A 98 16.39 -11.94 4.51
CA ASP A 98 15.93 -10.62 4.09
C ASP A 98 16.16 -10.28 2.61
N ASP A 99 17.16 -10.83 1.90
CA ASP A 99 17.37 -10.35 0.54
C ASP A 99 17.76 -11.40 -0.49
N HIS A 100 18.30 -12.54 -0.10
CA HIS A 100 18.97 -13.43 -1.06
C HIS A 100 18.57 -14.90 -0.99
N ILE A 101 18.04 -15.37 0.13
CA ILE A 101 17.63 -16.75 0.31
C ILE A 101 16.12 -16.83 0.44
N GLY A 102 15.49 -17.39 -0.57
CA GLY A 102 14.04 -17.57 -0.58
C GLY A 102 13.23 -16.33 -0.99
N ARG A 103 13.87 -15.31 -1.58
CA ARG A 103 13.18 -14.15 -2.13
C ARG A 103 12.21 -14.56 -3.23
N VAL A 104 10.96 -14.11 -3.11
CA VAL A 104 9.90 -14.35 -4.07
C VAL A 104 9.23 -13.02 -4.45
N SER A 105 8.62 -12.95 -5.63
CA SER A 105 7.81 -11.79 -6.02
C SER A 105 6.44 -11.80 -5.35
N LEU A 106 5.97 -12.96 -4.91
CA LEU A 106 4.70 -13.15 -4.22
C LEU A 106 4.80 -14.34 -3.26
N GLY A 107 4.37 -14.15 -2.03
CA GLY A 107 4.19 -15.23 -1.07
C GLY A 107 2.99 -14.99 -0.17
N PHE A 108 2.60 -16.01 0.58
CA PHE A 108 1.52 -15.97 1.54
C PHE A 108 1.95 -16.55 2.88
N ALA A 109 1.68 -15.82 3.94
CA ALA A 109 1.94 -16.22 5.31
C ALA A 109 0.64 -16.34 6.11
N ARG A 110 0.61 -17.26 7.05
CA ARG A 110 -0.39 -17.39 8.09
C ARG A 110 0.14 -16.76 9.37
N ILE A 111 -0.62 -15.86 9.97
CA ILE A 111 -0.21 -15.09 11.15
C ILE A 111 -1.22 -15.31 12.27
N GLU A 112 -0.72 -15.80 13.38
CA GLU A 112 -1.48 -16.05 14.60
C GLU A 112 -1.20 -14.99 15.66
N GLY A 113 -2.10 -14.90 16.63
CA GLY A 113 -1.96 -14.02 17.78
C GLY A 113 -2.54 -12.63 17.57
N THR A 114 -2.34 -11.80 18.60
CA THR A 114 -2.74 -10.40 18.64
C THR A 114 -1.56 -9.57 19.12
N PRO A 115 -1.23 -8.46 18.45
CA PRO A 115 -0.12 -7.61 18.87
C PRO A 115 -0.33 -7.09 20.29
N SER A 116 0.75 -7.01 21.04
CA SER A 116 0.79 -6.48 22.41
C SER A 116 1.93 -5.49 22.55
N GLN A 117 1.71 -4.42 23.34
CA GLN A 117 2.76 -3.47 23.68
C GLN A 117 3.79 -4.05 24.65
N THR A 118 3.35 -4.99 25.49
CA THR A 118 4.19 -5.56 26.56
C THR A 118 4.85 -6.87 26.18
N ASP A 119 4.39 -7.50 25.09
CA ASP A 119 4.94 -8.74 24.62
C ASP A 119 4.97 -8.78 23.07
N PRO A 120 6.08 -8.41 22.44
CA PRO A 120 6.25 -8.44 20.99
C PRO A 120 6.22 -9.88 20.42
N GLY A 121 6.35 -10.90 21.26
CA GLY A 121 6.31 -12.30 20.90
C GLY A 121 4.92 -12.87 20.62
N THR A 122 3.85 -12.09 20.81
CA THR A 122 2.46 -12.58 20.66
C THR A 122 2.00 -12.77 19.22
N VAL A 123 2.71 -12.23 18.24
CA VAL A 123 2.40 -12.40 16.82
C VAL A 123 3.38 -13.37 16.19
N HIS A 124 2.86 -14.48 15.68
CA HIS A 124 3.62 -15.55 15.05
C HIS A 124 3.20 -15.70 13.60
N GLY A 125 4.11 -15.37 12.67
CA GLY A 125 3.95 -15.58 11.25
C GLY A 125 4.68 -16.83 10.78
N LYS A 126 4.11 -17.55 9.82
CA LYS A 126 4.72 -18.67 9.13
C LYS A 126 4.35 -18.64 7.65
N ASN A 127 5.32 -18.85 6.78
CA ASN A 127 5.06 -18.99 5.35
C ASN A 127 4.15 -20.19 5.09
N VAL A 128 3.21 -20.02 4.19
CA VAL A 128 2.32 -21.10 3.72
C VAL A 128 2.65 -21.48 2.30
N TRP A 129 2.94 -20.48 1.48
CA TRP A 129 3.29 -20.64 0.08
C TRP A 129 4.41 -19.64 -0.25
N GLY A 130 5.28 -20.00 -1.20
CA GLY A 130 6.46 -19.19 -1.49
C GLY A 130 7.64 -19.48 -0.56
N GLU A 131 7.64 -20.64 0.13
CA GLU A 131 8.76 -21.03 1.00
C GLU A 131 10.06 -21.27 0.19
N PRO A 132 11.22 -20.97 0.77
CA PRO A 132 12.51 -21.33 0.17
C PRO A 132 12.71 -22.87 0.03
N PRO A 133 13.40 -23.33 -1.01
CA PRO A 133 13.95 -22.58 -2.11
C PRO A 133 12.90 -22.30 -3.18
N TYR A 134 12.53 -21.05 -3.31
CA TYR A 134 11.63 -20.58 -4.35
C TYR A 134 12.32 -20.51 -5.73
N ALA A 135 13.39 -21.24 -5.91
CA ALA A 135 14.16 -21.22 -7.16
C ALA A 135 13.39 -21.79 -8.37
N ASP A 136 12.33 -22.56 -8.13
CA ASP A 136 11.49 -23.06 -9.20
C ASP A 136 10.31 -22.15 -9.45
N VAL A 137 10.57 -21.10 -10.18
CA VAL A 137 9.57 -20.22 -10.82
C VAL A 137 8.72 -20.99 -11.87
N GLN A 138 8.78 -22.27 -11.92
CA GLN A 138 7.75 -23.13 -12.48
C GLN A 138 6.54 -23.20 -11.54
N ALA A 139 6.46 -22.24 -10.62
CA ALA A 139 5.27 -21.98 -9.87
C ALA A 139 4.10 -21.84 -10.84
N THR A 140 3.10 -22.65 -10.64
CA THR A 140 1.86 -22.58 -11.41
C THR A 140 1.10 -21.28 -11.22
N PHE A 141 1.58 -20.41 -10.32
CA PHE A 141 0.98 -19.15 -9.95
C PHE A 141 2.04 -18.20 -9.36
N GLY A 142 1.96 -16.91 -9.66
CA GLY A 142 2.85 -15.86 -9.14
C GLY A 142 2.38 -14.46 -9.50
N GLY A 143 3.19 -13.44 -9.19
CA GLY A 143 2.91 -12.05 -9.55
C GLY A 143 3.05 -11.07 -8.39
N LYS A 144 2.14 -10.10 -8.31
CA LYS A 144 2.05 -9.13 -7.21
C LYS A 144 0.62 -9.06 -6.69
N VAL A 145 0.48 -9.08 -5.39
CA VAL A 145 -0.82 -8.97 -4.74
C VAL A 145 -1.16 -7.51 -4.45
N GLY A 146 -2.41 -7.15 -4.69
CA GLY A 146 -2.96 -5.85 -4.29
C GLY A 146 -3.70 -5.94 -2.97
N ASN A 147 -4.55 -6.97 -2.83
CA ASN A 147 -5.36 -7.16 -1.62
C ASN A 147 -5.76 -8.63 -1.43
N VAL A 148 -6.14 -8.98 -0.21
CA VAL A 148 -6.66 -10.31 0.16
C VAL A 148 -7.91 -10.15 1.01
N VAL A 149 -8.90 -11.01 0.82
CA VAL A 149 -10.10 -11.13 1.66
C VAL A 149 -10.43 -12.59 1.91
N ALA A 150 -11.00 -12.89 3.06
CA ALA A 150 -11.57 -14.20 3.37
C ALA A 150 -13.10 -14.13 3.28
N LEU A 151 -13.71 -15.16 2.69
CA LEU A 151 -15.16 -15.27 2.57
C LEU A 151 -15.55 -16.75 2.54
N ASN A 152 -16.36 -17.17 3.51
CA ASN A 152 -16.90 -18.53 3.62
C ASN A 152 -15.79 -19.62 3.55
N GLY A 153 -14.70 -19.37 4.29
CA GLY A 153 -13.55 -20.29 4.35
C GLY A 153 -12.64 -20.30 3.12
N VAL A 154 -12.91 -19.44 2.13
CA VAL A 154 -12.10 -19.29 0.91
C VAL A 154 -11.36 -17.96 0.97
N LEU A 155 -10.09 -17.99 0.59
CA LEU A 155 -9.30 -16.76 0.43
C LEU A 155 -9.41 -16.29 -1.02
N TYR A 156 -9.64 -15.00 -1.20
CA TYR A 156 -9.65 -14.34 -2.51
C TYR A 156 -8.57 -13.26 -2.51
N ALA A 157 -7.80 -13.19 -3.58
CA ALA A 157 -6.75 -12.21 -3.76
C ALA A 157 -6.95 -11.44 -5.08
N THR A 158 -6.77 -10.12 -5.03
CA THR A 158 -6.67 -9.29 -6.24
C THR A 158 -5.23 -8.89 -6.46
N GLY A 159 -4.82 -8.81 -7.72
CA GLY A 159 -3.44 -8.46 -8.06
C GLY A 159 -3.15 -8.57 -9.55
N GLY A 160 -1.88 -8.42 -9.89
CA GLY A 160 -1.33 -8.74 -11.20
C GLY A 160 -0.73 -10.14 -11.15
N PHE A 161 -1.53 -11.16 -11.46
CA PHE A 161 -1.10 -12.55 -11.38
C PHE A 161 -0.77 -13.15 -12.74
N TRP A 162 0.12 -14.11 -12.74
CA TRP A 162 0.46 -14.95 -13.87
C TRP A 162 0.36 -16.43 -13.49
N THR A 163 0.12 -17.29 -14.48
CA THR A 163 0.14 -18.75 -14.35
C THR A 163 1.17 -19.34 -15.31
N ALA A 164 1.49 -20.61 -15.15
CA ALA A 164 2.41 -21.32 -16.06
C ALA A 164 1.99 -21.22 -17.54
N ASP A 165 0.68 -21.11 -17.79
CA ASP A 165 0.13 -21.07 -19.16
C ASP A 165 0.12 -19.64 -19.77
N ASN A 166 0.36 -18.60 -18.97
CA ASN A 166 0.36 -17.21 -19.44
C ASN A 166 1.66 -16.44 -19.11
N THR A 167 2.78 -17.14 -19.15
CA THR A 167 4.12 -16.60 -18.89
C THR A 167 4.54 -15.46 -19.82
N ASP A 168 3.84 -15.24 -20.92
CA ASP A 168 4.10 -14.15 -21.88
C ASP A 168 3.58 -12.78 -21.40
N GLN A 169 3.00 -12.69 -20.22
CA GLN A 169 2.57 -11.41 -19.67
C GLN A 169 3.80 -10.54 -19.34
N PRO A 170 3.85 -9.30 -19.85
CA PRO A 170 4.99 -8.38 -19.65
C PRO A 170 5.28 -8.06 -18.19
N THR A 171 4.41 -8.44 -17.28
CA THR A 171 4.49 -8.27 -15.83
C THR A 171 5.58 -9.12 -15.16
N HIS A 172 6.09 -10.14 -15.84
CA HIS A 172 7.12 -11.03 -15.32
C HIS A 172 8.44 -10.32 -14.95
N LYS A 173 8.72 -9.16 -15.54
CA LYS A 173 9.97 -8.43 -15.35
C LYS A 173 9.83 -7.09 -14.64
N SER A 174 8.64 -6.53 -14.57
CA SER A 174 8.45 -5.17 -14.05
C SER A 174 7.57 -5.08 -12.80
N GLY A 175 6.90 -6.15 -12.40
CA GLY A 175 5.98 -6.14 -11.26
C GLY A 175 4.78 -5.18 -11.42
N ARG A 176 4.64 -4.52 -12.56
CA ARG A 176 3.67 -3.46 -12.82
C ARG A 176 2.77 -3.80 -14.00
N GLY A 177 2.00 -4.88 -13.86
CA GLY A 177 0.85 -5.08 -14.73
C GLY A 177 -0.40 -4.45 -14.12
N PRO A 178 -1.46 -4.20 -14.91
CA PRO A 178 -2.72 -3.78 -14.33
C PRO A 178 -3.15 -4.83 -13.30
N PHE A 179 -3.40 -4.37 -12.06
CA PHE A 179 -3.91 -5.21 -10.98
C PHE A 179 -5.37 -5.56 -11.25
N ASN A 180 -5.60 -6.42 -12.21
CA ASN A 180 -6.92 -6.75 -12.74
C ASN A 180 -7.22 -8.26 -12.70
N SER A 181 -6.47 -9.03 -11.93
CA SER A 181 -6.69 -10.47 -11.77
C SER A 181 -7.26 -10.79 -10.40
N LEU A 182 -8.17 -11.76 -10.36
CA LEU A 182 -8.67 -12.38 -9.14
C LEU A 182 -8.15 -13.82 -9.07
N ALA A 183 -7.66 -14.20 -7.90
CA ALA A 183 -7.33 -15.59 -7.59
C ALA A 183 -8.05 -16.03 -6.32
N TRP A 184 -8.24 -17.35 -6.14
CA TRP A 184 -8.80 -17.91 -4.91
C TRP A 184 -8.05 -19.15 -4.46
N SER A 185 -8.13 -19.41 -3.16
CA SER A 185 -7.58 -20.59 -2.49
C SER A 185 -8.60 -21.17 -1.54
N THR A 186 -8.84 -22.48 -1.62
CA THR A 186 -9.73 -23.24 -0.73
C THR A 186 -8.98 -24.06 0.32
N ASP A 187 -7.66 -23.97 0.34
CA ASP A 187 -6.77 -24.79 1.17
C ASP A 187 -5.82 -23.98 2.05
N SER A 188 -6.29 -22.79 2.48
CA SER A 188 -5.54 -21.91 3.36
C SER A 188 -4.24 -21.39 2.72
N ALA A 189 -4.35 -20.87 1.52
CA ALA A 189 -3.29 -20.26 0.71
C ALA A 189 -2.19 -21.24 0.21
N ARG A 190 -2.38 -22.57 0.31
CA ARG A 190 -1.38 -23.52 -0.18
C ARG A 190 -1.38 -23.66 -1.70
N THR A 191 -2.57 -23.57 -2.30
CA THR A 191 -2.72 -23.56 -3.76
C THR A 191 -3.67 -22.44 -4.18
N TRP A 192 -3.44 -21.92 -5.39
CA TRP A 192 -4.19 -20.81 -5.92
C TRP A 192 -4.72 -21.11 -7.32
N HIS A 193 -5.91 -20.64 -7.58
CA HIS A 193 -6.58 -20.71 -8.88
C HIS A 193 -6.88 -19.30 -9.36
N MET A 194 -6.62 -19.02 -10.63
CA MET A 194 -6.92 -17.71 -11.23
C MET A 194 -8.28 -17.72 -11.92
N ALA A 195 -9.07 -16.68 -11.70
CA ALA A 195 -10.36 -16.51 -12.35
C ALA A 195 -10.16 -15.95 -13.77
N PRO A 196 -10.44 -16.72 -14.82
CA PRO A 196 -10.13 -16.32 -16.20
C PRO A 196 -10.92 -15.09 -16.65
N TRP A 197 -12.06 -14.81 -16.05
CA TRP A 197 -12.89 -13.65 -16.36
C TRP A 197 -12.35 -12.33 -15.82
N SER A 198 -11.44 -12.38 -14.83
CA SER A 198 -11.04 -11.20 -14.08
C SER A 198 -10.07 -10.28 -14.83
N SER A 199 -9.30 -10.79 -15.78
CA SER A 199 -8.23 -10.05 -16.46
C SER A 199 -8.69 -8.83 -17.31
N GLN A 200 -9.99 -8.67 -17.52
CA GLN A 200 -10.56 -7.58 -18.32
C GLN A 200 -11.22 -6.49 -17.48
N LEU A 201 -11.19 -6.60 -16.16
CA LEU A 201 -11.88 -5.71 -15.25
C LEU A 201 -10.90 -4.93 -14.39
N PRO A 202 -11.16 -3.66 -14.06
CA PRO A 202 -10.42 -2.99 -13.03
C PRO A 202 -10.75 -3.64 -11.70
N LEU A 203 -9.79 -4.34 -11.11
CA LEU A 203 -9.90 -4.89 -9.77
C LEU A 203 -9.03 -4.08 -8.83
N GLY A 204 -9.53 -3.87 -7.64
CA GLY A 204 -8.86 -3.08 -6.62
C GLY A 204 -8.81 -3.78 -5.28
N SER A 205 -8.84 -2.99 -4.23
CA SER A 205 -8.74 -3.45 -2.86
C SER A 205 -10.11 -3.77 -2.28
N PHE A 206 -10.29 -4.99 -1.78
CA PHE A 206 -11.46 -5.36 -0.98
C PHE A 206 -11.52 -4.52 0.30
N ILE A 207 -12.73 -4.23 0.75
CA ILE A 207 -12.97 -3.68 2.08
C ILE A 207 -12.99 -4.85 3.07
N ASP A 208 -12.06 -4.83 4.05
CA ASP A 208 -12.05 -5.80 5.15
C ASP A 208 -13.26 -5.55 6.08
N ARG A 209 -14.14 -6.53 6.23
CA ARG A 209 -15.34 -6.42 7.05
C ARG A 209 -15.37 -7.39 8.23
N GLY A 210 -14.22 -7.86 8.66
CA GLY A 210 -14.09 -8.74 9.80
C GLY A 210 -13.82 -10.18 9.42
N ARG A 211 -13.88 -11.04 10.44
CA ARG A 211 -13.54 -12.45 10.33
C ARG A 211 -14.36 -13.14 9.25
N ASP A 212 -13.66 -13.71 8.25
CA ASP A 212 -14.27 -14.44 7.13
C ASP A 212 -15.36 -13.61 6.39
N SER A 213 -15.20 -12.29 6.39
CA SER A 213 -16.20 -11.32 5.91
C SER A 213 -17.61 -11.57 6.46
N SER A 214 -17.71 -12.28 7.58
CA SER A 214 -18.96 -12.83 8.12
C SER A 214 -19.66 -11.91 9.12
N SER A 215 -19.11 -10.74 9.42
CA SER A 215 -19.84 -9.78 10.23
C SER A 215 -21.11 -9.34 9.50
N GLU A 216 -22.20 -10.13 9.71
CA GLU A 216 -23.49 -9.95 9.03
C GLU A 216 -23.42 -10.17 7.52
N GLN A 217 -23.12 -11.40 7.08
CA GLN A 217 -23.05 -11.85 5.68
C GLN A 217 -23.41 -10.75 4.68
N PRO A 218 -22.44 -9.96 4.22
CA PRO A 218 -22.80 -8.92 3.28
C PRO A 218 -23.25 -9.61 1.99
N ASP A 219 -24.44 -9.29 1.51
CA ASP A 219 -24.86 -9.72 0.17
C ASP A 219 -23.82 -9.38 -0.87
N TYR A 220 -22.96 -8.40 -0.56
CA TYR A 220 -21.97 -7.87 -1.46
C TYR A 220 -20.59 -7.71 -0.80
N LEU A 221 -19.54 -8.09 -1.53
CA LEU A 221 -18.19 -7.63 -1.32
C LEU A 221 -17.97 -6.31 -2.06
N TYR A 222 -17.33 -5.37 -1.41
CA TYR A 222 -17.00 -4.06 -1.96
C TYR A 222 -15.50 -3.95 -2.21
N LEU A 223 -15.14 -3.31 -3.34
CA LEU A 223 -13.75 -3.04 -3.72
C LEU A 223 -13.59 -1.59 -4.17
N TYR A 224 -12.54 -0.93 -3.70
CA TYR A 224 -12.07 0.31 -4.31
C TYR A 224 -11.13 -0.01 -5.47
N TYR A 225 -11.29 0.70 -6.58
CA TYR A 225 -10.41 0.56 -7.73
C TYR A 225 -10.06 1.93 -8.31
N GLN A 226 -8.97 1.97 -9.07
CA GLN A 226 -8.56 3.12 -9.86
C GLN A 226 -8.68 2.77 -11.35
N ARG A 227 -8.95 3.77 -12.17
CA ARG A 227 -8.81 3.67 -13.62
C ARG A 227 -7.34 3.87 -13.99
N ALA A 228 -6.91 3.25 -15.07
CA ALA A 228 -5.50 3.26 -15.48
C ALA A 228 -4.96 4.68 -15.81
N ASP A 229 -5.84 5.60 -16.16
CA ASP A 229 -5.56 6.99 -16.51
C ASP A 229 -5.95 8.00 -15.40
N ASP A 230 -6.32 7.50 -14.22
CA ASP A 230 -6.86 8.34 -13.15
C ASP A 230 -6.27 7.92 -11.78
N ASP A 231 -5.18 8.54 -11.41
CA ASP A 231 -4.44 8.30 -10.17
C ASP A 231 -4.89 9.18 -8.99
N ARG A 232 -5.99 9.95 -9.17
CA ARG A 232 -6.50 10.87 -8.13
C ARG A 232 -7.85 10.45 -7.56
N HIS A 233 -8.53 9.52 -8.19
CA HIS A 233 -9.83 9.08 -7.74
C HIS A 233 -9.83 7.61 -7.36
N LEU A 234 -10.67 7.28 -6.37
CA LEU A 234 -11.13 5.91 -6.16
C LEU A 234 -12.57 5.80 -6.61
N TYR A 235 -12.84 4.71 -7.29
CA TYR A 235 -14.17 4.26 -7.68
C TYR A 235 -14.55 3.08 -6.80
N LEU A 236 -15.84 2.82 -6.66
CA LEU A 236 -16.35 1.72 -5.87
C LEU A 236 -17.11 0.75 -6.75
N GLN A 237 -16.76 -0.51 -6.63
CA GLN A 237 -17.48 -1.61 -7.23
C GLN A 237 -17.89 -2.62 -6.16
N ARG A 238 -18.86 -3.45 -6.48
CA ARG A 238 -19.29 -4.56 -5.64
C ARG A 238 -19.61 -5.80 -6.47
N LEU A 239 -19.49 -6.95 -5.85
CA LEU A 239 -19.96 -8.20 -6.41
C LEU A 239 -20.78 -8.95 -5.37
N HIS A 240 -21.77 -9.72 -5.84
CA HIS A 240 -22.59 -10.49 -4.94
C HIS A 240 -21.79 -11.64 -4.34
N SER A 241 -21.64 -11.68 -3.03
CA SER A 241 -20.83 -12.68 -2.31
C SER A 241 -21.27 -14.12 -2.62
N GLY A 242 -22.57 -14.37 -2.67
CA GLY A 242 -23.12 -15.69 -3.01
C GLY A 242 -22.76 -16.19 -4.40
N GLN A 243 -22.59 -15.31 -5.39
CA GLN A 243 -22.12 -15.71 -6.71
C GLN A 243 -20.66 -16.16 -6.71
N LEU A 244 -19.82 -15.41 -5.99
CA LEU A 244 -18.40 -15.75 -5.85
C LEU A 244 -18.21 -17.07 -5.08
N ILE A 245 -18.99 -17.27 -4.00
CA ILE A 245 -18.99 -18.52 -3.23
C ILE A 245 -19.42 -19.71 -4.08
N ALA A 246 -20.49 -19.55 -4.87
CA ALA A 246 -21.05 -20.64 -5.66
C ALA A 246 -20.13 -21.07 -6.81
N ASP A 247 -19.47 -20.10 -7.45
CA ASP A 247 -18.59 -20.37 -8.60
C ASP A 247 -17.52 -19.28 -8.73
N PRO A 248 -16.39 -19.41 -8.01
CA PRO A 248 -15.30 -18.46 -8.12
C PRO A 248 -14.75 -18.32 -9.54
N ALA A 249 -14.81 -19.41 -10.32
CA ALA A 249 -14.29 -19.41 -11.69
C ALA A 249 -15.13 -18.58 -12.66
N ASN A 250 -16.42 -18.39 -12.41
CA ASN A 250 -17.34 -17.69 -13.31
C ASN A 250 -18.20 -16.63 -12.61
N GLY A 251 -18.01 -16.42 -11.28
CA GLY A 251 -18.90 -15.64 -10.42
C GLY A 251 -18.80 -14.11 -10.53
N GLY A 252 -18.00 -13.58 -11.42
CA GLY A 252 -17.63 -12.18 -11.43
C GLY A 252 -18.58 -11.23 -12.17
N LYS A 253 -19.76 -10.99 -11.63
CA LYS A 253 -20.62 -9.89 -12.10
C LYS A 253 -20.47 -8.71 -11.15
N PHE A 254 -19.75 -7.70 -11.61
CA PHE A 254 -19.58 -6.46 -10.86
C PHE A 254 -20.69 -5.46 -11.13
N GLU A 255 -21.05 -4.73 -10.11
CA GLU A 255 -21.84 -3.52 -10.18
C GLU A 255 -20.99 -2.34 -9.70
N TYR A 256 -21.09 -1.24 -10.41
CA TYR A 256 -20.31 -0.01 -10.19
C TYR A 256 -21.19 1.06 -9.58
N PHE A 257 -20.67 1.77 -8.59
CA PHE A 257 -21.37 2.85 -7.93
C PHE A 257 -21.59 4.03 -8.89
N THR A 258 -22.86 4.46 -9.04
CA THR A 258 -23.25 5.55 -9.95
C THR A 258 -23.83 6.77 -9.21
N GLY A 259 -23.56 6.87 -7.90
CA GLY A 259 -24.05 7.94 -7.06
C GLY A 259 -25.17 7.50 -6.12
N THR A 260 -25.78 8.48 -5.46
CA THR A 260 -26.94 8.26 -4.58
C THR A 260 -28.18 8.92 -5.15
N SER A 261 -29.35 8.42 -4.73
CA SER A 261 -30.61 9.11 -5.02
C SER A 261 -30.65 10.43 -4.25
N TRP A 262 -31.20 11.50 -4.87
CA TRP A 262 -31.20 12.81 -4.26
C TRP A 262 -32.11 12.93 -3.03
N LEU A 263 -33.21 12.14 -2.99
CA LEU A 263 -34.20 12.23 -1.93
C LEU A 263 -33.87 11.37 -0.71
N PHE A 264 -33.40 10.13 -0.94
CA PHE A 264 -33.17 9.14 0.13
C PHE A 264 -31.70 8.81 0.36
N HIS A 265 -30.80 9.39 -0.40
CA HIS A 265 -29.36 9.09 -0.39
C HIS A 265 -29.02 7.59 -0.55
N THR A 266 -29.94 6.83 -1.15
CA THR A 266 -29.73 5.40 -1.41
C THR A 266 -28.74 5.22 -2.56
N PRO A 267 -27.75 4.29 -2.42
CA PRO A 267 -26.76 4.06 -3.45
C PRO A 267 -27.40 3.47 -4.72
N ARG A 268 -26.92 3.92 -5.86
CA ARG A 268 -27.30 3.40 -7.18
C ARG A 268 -26.13 2.68 -7.80
N TRP A 269 -26.44 1.64 -8.55
CA TRP A 269 -25.45 0.75 -9.12
C TRP A 269 -25.77 0.46 -10.60
N SER A 270 -24.74 0.22 -11.40
CA SER A 270 -24.85 -0.17 -12.81
C SER A 270 -23.86 -1.30 -13.10
N THR A 271 -24.19 -2.16 -14.03
CA THR A 271 -23.25 -3.15 -14.58
C THR A 271 -22.32 -2.56 -15.65
N ASP A 272 -22.56 -1.33 -16.07
CA ASP A 272 -21.70 -0.60 -17.01
C ASP A 272 -20.71 0.27 -16.25
N GLU A 273 -19.42 -0.12 -16.30
CA GLU A 273 -18.31 0.58 -15.62
C GLU A 273 -18.19 2.06 -16.05
N LYS A 274 -18.57 2.38 -17.30
CA LYS A 274 -18.52 3.75 -17.83
C LYS A 274 -19.42 4.72 -17.07
N GLN A 275 -20.45 4.21 -16.37
CA GLN A 275 -21.36 5.01 -15.55
C GLN A 275 -20.84 5.22 -14.12
N ALA A 276 -19.72 4.59 -13.77
CA ALA A 276 -19.16 4.75 -12.44
C ALA A 276 -18.77 6.20 -12.15
N VAL A 277 -19.10 6.65 -10.95
CA VAL A 277 -18.67 7.94 -10.44
C VAL A 277 -17.67 7.75 -9.28
N PRO A 278 -16.68 8.64 -9.14
CA PRO A 278 -15.72 8.52 -8.06
C PRO A 278 -16.39 8.67 -6.69
N VAL A 279 -15.88 7.91 -5.72
CA VAL A 279 -16.30 7.98 -4.31
C VAL A 279 -15.27 8.65 -3.43
N PHE A 280 -14.04 8.83 -3.91
CA PHE A 280 -12.94 9.47 -3.22
C PHE A 280 -12.07 10.23 -4.22
N PHE A 281 -11.54 11.36 -3.79
CA PHE A 281 -10.65 12.20 -4.61
C PHE A 281 -9.54 12.77 -3.72
N ASP A 282 -8.29 12.67 -4.19
CA ASP A 282 -7.18 13.43 -3.64
C ASP A 282 -6.39 14.12 -4.76
N ARG A 283 -6.29 15.45 -4.69
CA ARG A 283 -5.48 16.21 -5.67
C ARG A 283 -3.99 15.85 -5.63
N ASN A 284 -3.53 15.31 -4.51
CA ASN A 284 -2.15 14.89 -4.30
C ASN A 284 -1.95 13.41 -4.64
N HIS A 285 -2.75 12.90 -5.56
CA HIS A 285 -2.77 11.50 -6.00
C HIS A 285 -3.21 10.51 -4.91
N VAL A 286 -3.54 9.31 -5.32
CA VAL A 286 -3.87 8.18 -4.46
C VAL A 286 -2.96 7.03 -4.85
N GLU A 287 -2.05 6.66 -3.98
CA GLU A 287 -1.22 5.49 -4.17
C GLU A 287 -1.68 4.38 -3.24
N GLY A 288 -2.20 3.31 -3.83
CA GLY A 288 -2.82 2.24 -3.08
C GLY A 288 -4.06 2.68 -2.30
N ALA A 289 -4.84 1.73 -1.91
CA ALA A 289 -5.97 1.94 -1.01
C ALA A 289 -6.17 0.70 -0.17
N SER A 290 -6.35 0.87 1.13
CA SER A 290 -6.77 -0.21 2.03
C SER A 290 -7.91 0.29 2.89
N ALA A 291 -8.95 -0.52 3.02
CA ALA A 291 -10.10 -0.11 3.81
C ALA A 291 -10.57 -1.23 4.72
N VAL A 292 -11.00 -0.84 5.91
CA VAL A 292 -11.57 -1.72 6.92
C VAL A 292 -12.85 -1.11 7.48
N TYR A 293 -13.79 -1.95 7.82
CA TYR A 293 -14.97 -1.54 8.58
C TYR A 293 -14.73 -1.77 10.08
N ASP A 294 -14.64 -0.67 10.82
CA ASP A 294 -14.61 -0.67 12.27
C ASP A 294 -16.06 -0.81 12.79
N ALA A 295 -16.46 -2.04 13.05
CA ALA A 295 -17.83 -2.35 13.43
C ALA A 295 -18.25 -1.70 14.77
N PRO A 296 -17.42 -1.69 15.83
CA PRO A 296 -17.75 -0.99 17.08
C PRO A 296 -18.01 0.51 16.90
N LEU A 297 -17.28 1.18 16.03
CA LEU A 297 -17.45 2.60 15.74
C LEU A 297 -18.48 2.87 14.64
N ASN A 298 -18.92 1.82 13.92
CA ASN A 298 -19.78 1.92 12.74
C ASN A 298 -19.18 2.88 11.71
N ARG A 299 -17.89 2.69 11.36
CA ARG A 299 -17.15 3.54 10.44
C ARG A 299 -16.29 2.69 9.50
N TYR A 300 -16.21 3.15 8.26
CA TYR A 300 -15.18 2.72 7.34
C TYR A 300 -13.95 3.57 7.55
N LEU A 301 -12.79 2.94 7.68
CA LEU A 301 -11.49 3.59 7.71
C LEU A 301 -10.80 3.27 6.40
N LEU A 302 -10.38 4.31 5.67
CA LEU A 302 -9.63 4.20 4.41
C LEU A 302 -8.23 4.75 4.65
N THR A 303 -7.23 3.98 4.28
CA THR A 303 -5.83 4.42 4.26
C THR A 303 -5.32 4.49 2.83
N THR A 304 -4.57 5.55 2.51
CA THR A 304 -3.95 5.78 1.19
C THR A 304 -2.54 6.31 1.36
N GLY A 305 -1.67 6.05 0.39
CA GLY A 305 -0.52 6.91 0.14
C GLY A 305 -0.94 8.12 -0.68
N HIS A 306 -0.14 9.19 -0.63
CA HIS A 306 -0.29 10.34 -1.51
C HIS A 306 1.07 10.96 -1.79
N TYR A 307 1.19 11.74 -2.87
CA TYR A 307 2.41 12.45 -3.22
C TYR A 307 2.07 13.76 -3.94
N ALA A 308 2.81 14.84 -3.66
CA ALA A 308 2.63 16.08 -4.39
C ALA A 308 3.29 15.96 -5.77
N SER A 309 2.52 16.27 -6.81
CA SER A 309 3.02 16.26 -8.18
C SER A 309 4.19 17.24 -8.38
N GLY A 310 5.27 16.79 -8.98
CA GLY A 310 6.39 17.63 -9.40
C GLY A 310 7.77 17.02 -9.30
N ASN A 311 7.92 15.90 -8.66
CA ASN A 311 9.17 15.16 -8.64
C ASN A 311 8.91 13.75 -9.16
N ASP A 312 9.49 13.41 -10.29
CA ASP A 312 9.39 12.09 -10.93
C ASP A 312 9.98 10.95 -10.08
N ASP A 313 10.61 11.28 -8.93
CA ASP A 313 11.20 10.34 -7.98
C ASP A 313 10.41 10.22 -6.65
N ASP A 314 9.33 10.97 -6.48
CA ASP A 314 8.55 10.95 -5.23
C ASP A 314 7.39 9.95 -5.33
N SER A 315 7.69 8.74 -5.07
CA SER A 315 6.73 7.82 -4.47
C SER A 315 6.26 8.39 -3.12
N SER A 316 5.15 7.87 -2.63
CA SER A 316 4.49 8.33 -1.40
C SER A 316 5.29 8.09 -0.10
N ALA A 317 6.61 8.16 -0.15
CA ALA A 317 7.53 7.88 0.95
C ALA A 317 7.12 8.57 2.26
N GLY A 318 6.51 7.82 3.17
CA GLY A 318 6.05 8.32 4.44
C GLY A 318 4.83 9.25 4.37
N GLN A 319 4.24 9.44 3.20
CA GLN A 319 3.03 10.22 3.02
C GLN A 319 1.80 9.33 3.17
N VAL A 320 0.99 9.57 4.16
CA VAL A 320 -0.15 8.74 4.52
C VAL A 320 -1.39 9.57 4.73
N GLY A 321 -2.48 9.20 4.07
CA GLY A 321 -3.83 9.70 4.30
C GLY A 321 -4.67 8.66 5.05
N ILE A 322 -5.41 9.08 6.07
CA ILE A 322 -6.37 8.26 6.80
C ILE A 322 -7.70 8.99 6.85
N PHE A 323 -8.73 8.32 6.40
CA PHE A 323 -10.05 8.90 6.24
C PHE A 323 -11.11 8.01 6.87
N GLU A 324 -12.24 8.61 7.25
CA GLU A 324 -13.38 7.87 7.78
C GLU A 324 -14.68 8.25 7.07
N ALA A 325 -15.61 7.32 7.00
CA ALA A 325 -16.98 7.57 6.55
C ALA A 325 -17.97 6.57 7.18
N ALA A 326 -19.24 6.97 7.22
CA ALA A 326 -20.31 6.07 7.63
C ALA A 326 -20.68 5.03 6.57
N ASN A 327 -20.38 5.31 5.31
CA ASN A 327 -20.67 4.44 4.17
C ASN A 327 -19.43 4.25 3.30
N PRO A 328 -19.30 3.14 2.57
CA PRO A 328 -18.12 2.90 1.71
C PRO A 328 -18.03 3.87 0.52
N TRP A 329 -19.07 4.61 0.22
CA TRP A 329 -19.08 5.66 -0.79
C TRP A 329 -18.93 7.07 -0.21
N GLY A 330 -18.64 7.22 1.10
CA GLY A 330 -18.55 8.51 1.75
C GLY A 330 -19.89 9.01 2.33
N PRO A 331 -20.01 10.32 2.61
CA PRO A 331 -18.96 11.34 2.44
C PRO A 331 -17.77 11.12 3.38
N TRP A 332 -16.58 11.35 2.87
CA TRP A 332 -15.33 11.16 3.61
C TRP A 332 -14.99 12.35 4.48
N SER A 333 -14.31 12.07 5.58
CA SER A 333 -13.66 13.05 6.46
C SER A 333 -12.24 12.60 6.77
N THR A 334 -11.34 13.57 6.98
CA THR A 334 -9.94 13.29 7.29
C THR A 334 -9.76 12.97 8.77
N VAL A 335 -9.14 11.82 9.06
CA VAL A 335 -8.69 11.46 10.41
C VAL A 335 -7.23 11.83 10.60
N GLY A 336 -6.40 11.63 9.57
CA GLY A 336 -5.00 12.02 9.54
C GLY A 336 -4.51 12.23 8.12
N TYR A 337 -3.60 13.18 7.94
CA TYR A 337 -2.99 13.47 6.65
C TYR A 337 -1.56 13.91 6.88
N TYR A 338 -0.61 13.06 6.55
CA TYR A 338 0.78 13.19 6.99
C TYR A 338 1.72 13.29 5.79
N GLU A 339 2.59 14.30 5.78
CA GLU A 339 3.70 14.41 4.83
C GLU A 339 4.91 13.54 5.23
N ASN A 340 4.98 13.22 6.53
CA ASN A 340 6.04 12.42 7.12
C ASN A 340 5.49 11.66 8.34
N TRP A 341 4.74 10.61 8.07
CA TRP A 341 4.11 9.82 9.10
C TRP A 341 5.15 9.15 9.99
N GLY A 342 5.07 9.40 11.32
CA GLY A 342 6.01 8.85 12.29
C GLY A 342 7.46 9.31 12.14
N ASN A 343 7.74 10.35 11.35
CA ASN A 343 9.09 10.76 10.97
C ASN A 343 9.85 9.68 10.18
N LEU A 344 9.15 8.81 9.48
CA LEU A 344 9.73 7.68 8.75
C LEU A 344 10.23 8.06 7.36
N ARG A 345 9.89 9.26 6.85
CA ARG A 345 10.26 9.67 5.48
C ARG A 345 11.76 9.59 5.21
N ALA A 346 12.59 9.95 6.18
CA ALA A 346 14.06 9.85 6.03
C ALA A 346 14.55 8.40 5.96
N GLU A 347 13.77 7.47 6.47
CA GLU A 347 14.06 6.04 6.50
C GLU A 347 13.39 5.30 5.35
N THR A 348 12.44 5.94 4.65
CA THR A 348 11.76 5.38 3.48
C THR A 348 12.46 5.86 2.22
N ALA A 349 13.01 4.95 1.47
CA ALA A 349 13.71 5.26 0.21
C ALA A 349 12.74 5.25 -0.97
N GLY A 350 11.76 6.15 -0.95
CA GLY A 350 10.89 6.27 -2.09
C GLY A 350 9.76 5.23 -2.17
N ASP A 351 9.56 4.40 -1.16
CA ASP A 351 8.58 3.31 -1.24
C ASP A 351 7.28 3.63 -0.52
N TYR A 352 6.19 3.13 -1.07
CA TYR A 352 4.86 3.20 -0.50
C TYR A 352 4.79 2.36 0.77
N LEU A 353 4.39 2.98 1.89
CA LEU A 353 4.30 2.29 3.19
C LEU A 353 3.24 1.19 3.23
N SER A 354 2.31 1.18 2.30
CA SER A 354 1.23 0.19 2.24
C SER A 354 0.50 0.02 3.59
N LEU A 355 0.18 1.14 4.26
CA LEU A 355 -0.45 1.12 5.58
C LEU A 355 -1.81 0.44 5.54
N ARG A 356 -2.01 -0.57 6.39
CA ARG A 356 -3.22 -1.38 6.49
C ARG A 356 -3.64 -1.56 7.93
N ILE A 357 -4.93 -1.62 8.19
CA ILE A 357 -5.50 -1.91 9.50
C ILE A 357 -6.31 -3.21 9.38
N PRO A 358 -5.74 -4.38 9.74
CA PRO A 358 -6.51 -5.62 9.75
C PRO A 358 -7.63 -5.57 10.78
N SER A 359 -8.83 -5.97 10.40
CA SER A 359 -10.01 -5.96 11.29
C SER A 359 -9.83 -6.82 12.54
N LYS A 360 -9.05 -7.91 12.47
CA LYS A 360 -8.69 -8.74 13.61
C LYS A 360 -8.03 -7.96 14.75
N TRP A 361 -7.34 -6.92 14.44
CA TRP A 361 -6.53 -6.15 15.39
C TRP A 361 -7.15 -4.78 15.72
N ILE A 362 -8.44 -4.67 15.53
CA ILE A 362 -9.28 -3.60 16.08
C ILE A 362 -9.82 -4.08 17.44
N SER A 363 -9.70 -3.25 18.47
CA SER A 363 -10.21 -3.57 19.80
C SER A 363 -11.74 -3.67 19.83
N ALA A 364 -12.29 -4.36 20.82
CA ALA A 364 -13.73 -4.55 20.96
C ALA A 364 -14.54 -3.25 21.07
N ASP A 365 -13.90 -2.15 21.46
CA ASP A 365 -14.51 -0.81 21.52
C ASP A 365 -14.19 0.06 20.29
N GLY A 366 -13.44 -0.48 19.29
CA GLY A 366 -13.03 0.22 18.09
C GLY A 366 -11.94 1.28 18.29
N LYS A 367 -11.46 1.50 19.52
CA LYS A 367 -10.61 2.65 19.84
C LYS A 367 -9.12 2.36 19.79
N THR A 368 -8.74 1.11 19.72
CA THR A 368 -7.34 0.71 19.50
C THR A 368 -7.26 -0.09 18.22
N VAL A 369 -6.31 0.28 17.37
CA VAL A 369 -6.01 -0.43 16.13
C VAL A 369 -4.53 -0.77 16.11
N TRP A 370 -4.17 -1.88 15.46
CA TRP A 370 -2.81 -2.13 15.07
C TRP A 370 -2.71 -2.07 13.56
N ALA A 371 -1.83 -1.23 13.08
CA ALA A 371 -1.56 -1.13 11.66
C ALA A 371 -0.35 -1.97 11.25
N VAL A 372 -0.45 -2.54 10.07
CA VAL A 372 0.65 -3.21 9.36
C VAL A 372 1.13 -2.28 8.28
N PHE A 373 2.45 -2.20 8.07
CA PHE A 373 3.03 -1.42 6.99
C PHE A 373 4.42 -1.94 6.62
N SER A 374 4.91 -1.54 5.46
CA SER A 374 6.23 -1.84 4.90
C SER A 374 6.91 -0.56 4.40
N GLY A 375 8.05 -0.67 3.70
CA GLY A 375 8.67 0.47 3.02
C GLY A 375 9.57 1.33 3.90
N LEU A 376 10.10 0.78 4.97
CA LEU A 376 11.19 1.43 5.71
C LEU A 376 12.51 1.11 5.02
N LYS A 377 13.21 2.14 4.58
CA LYS A 377 14.55 2.04 3.97
C LYS A 377 15.41 1.03 4.70
N SER A 378 15.99 0.08 4.04
CA SER A 378 16.74 -1.05 4.60
C SER A 378 15.89 -2.05 5.39
N PHE A 379 14.57 -1.84 5.51
CA PHE A 379 13.69 -2.62 6.36
C PHE A 379 12.29 -2.81 5.77
N ASP A 380 12.21 -3.18 4.52
CA ASP A 380 11.00 -3.87 4.10
C ASP A 380 10.79 -5.00 5.07
N SER A 381 9.67 -4.97 5.75
CA SER A 381 9.39 -5.85 6.87
C SER A 381 7.91 -5.88 7.16
N PHE A 382 7.49 -6.86 7.91
CA PHE A 382 6.19 -6.84 8.57
C PHE A 382 6.29 -5.96 9.81
N ASN A 383 5.98 -4.68 9.65
CA ASN A 383 6.02 -3.69 10.71
C ASN A 383 4.65 -3.54 11.35
N LEU A 384 4.63 -3.41 12.67
CA LEU A 384 3.42 -3.18 13.45
C LEU A 384 3.52 -1.88 14.24
N VAL A 385 2.43 -1.13 14.27
CA VAL A 385 2.31 0.05 15.10
C VAL A 385 0.92 0.14 15.72
N ARG A 386 0.85 0.48 16.99
CA ARG A 386 -0.40 0.71 17.69
C ARG A 386 -0.90 2.13 17.47
N GLY A 387 -2.18 2.24 17.13
CA GLY A 387 -2.91 3.49 17.06
C GLY A 387 -4.06 3.55 18.07
N SER A 388 -4.27 4.72 18.66
CA SER A 388 -5.42 4.99 19.53
C SER A 388 -6.33 6.01 18.88
N LEU A 389 -7.59 5.63 18.66
CA LEU A 389 -8.66 6.46 18.10
C LEU A 389 -9.42 7.13 19.25
N GLY A 390 -9.43 8.46 19.28
CA GLY A 390 -10.25 9.23 20.17
C GLY A 390 -11.58 9.63 19.52
N ALA A 391 -12.65 9.75 20.33
CA ALA A 391 -13.84 10.46 19.86
C ALA A 391 -13.58 11.98 19.95
N ASN A 392 -13.97 12.74 18.94
CA ASN A 392 -14.06 14.18 19.09
C ASN A 392 -15.22 14.53 20.03
N ARG A 393 -14.97 15.32 21.04
CA ARG A 393 -15.97 15.79 22.03
C ARG A 393 -16.85 16.89 21.46
#